data_db40da84a0454f77332b6d3815c49799
#
_entry.id   db40da84a0454f77332b6d3815c49799
#
_cell.length_a   1.000
_cell.length_b   1.000
_cell.length_c   1.000
_cell.angle_alpha   90.00
_cell.angle_beta   90.00
_cell.angle_gamma   90.00
#
_symmetry.space_group_name_H-M   'P 1'
#
loop_
_entity.id
_entity.type
_entity.pdbx_description
1 polymer ?
#
loop_
_entity_poly.entity_id
_entity_poly.type
_entity_poly.pdbx_seq_one_letter_code
_entity_poly.pdbx_strand_id
1 'polypeptide(L)'
;MANWLETSQRINGRSVFASLSRAQVEGVIDILCLMMYADNRVSTLEEVEFIDVLVRLPWLENHEPLVNGRINVSSSKARYATTQDDRTVLADAAAKALADESLSESVFELAVCMAESDLVFHEREKDVLEILANSLGIPPARAQELTDSAAAI
;
A
#
# COMPACT_ATOMS: atom_id res chain seq x y z
N MET A 1 10.18 -7.70 3.96
CA MET A 1 9.87 -7.15 2.62
C MET A 1 9.89 -8.16 1.50
N ALA A 2 10.54 -9.31 1.68
CA ALA A 2 10.58 -10.36 0.66
C ALA A 2 9.17 -10.85 0.26
N ASN A 3 8.28 -11.03 1.24
CA ASN A 3 6.96 -11.60 0.99
C ASN A 3 6.02 -10.71 0.18
N TRP A 4 6.13 -9.40 0.29
CA TRP A 4 5.21 -8.56 -0.45
C TRP A 4 5.57 -8.43 -1.94
N LEU A 5 6.84 -8.62 -2.29
CA LEU A 5 7.22 -8.74 -3.69
C LEU A 5 6.61 -10.01 -4.30
N GLU A 6 6.68 -11.14 -3.59
CA GLU A 6 6.05 -12.38 -4.01
C GLU A 6 4.54 -12.23 -4.12
N THR A 7 3.91 -11.55 -3.17
CA THR A 7 2.48 -11.27 -3.21
C THR A 7 2.12 -10.40 -4.40
N SER A 8 2.93 -9.38 -4.70
CA SER A 8 2.70 -8.54 -5.86
C SER A 8 2.77 -9.36 -7.15
N GLN A 9 3.73 -10.28 -7.25
CA GLN A 9 3.86 -11.16 -8.40
C GLN A 9 2.67 -12.11 -8.56
N ARG A 10 2.17 -12.65 -7.46
CA ARG A 10 0.97 -13.50 -7.46
C ARG A 10 -0.27 -12.71 -7.93
N ILE A 11 -0.44 -11.51 -7.40
CA ILE A 11 -1.54 -10.62 -7.78
C ILE A 11 -1.40 -10.21 -9.24
N ASN A 12 -0.19 -10.06 -9.70
CA ASN A 12 0.16 -9.66 -11.05
C ASN A 12 -0.11 -10.67 -12.13
N GLY A 13 -0.25 -11.91 -11.78
CA GLY A 13 -0.73 -12.89 -12.74
C GLY A 13 -2.07 -12.46 -13.33
N ARG A 14 -2.68 -11.43 -12.75
CA ARG A 14 -3.95 -10.86 -13.17
C ARG A 14 -3.81 -9.55 -13.93
N SER A 15 -2.60 -9.09 -14.17
CA SER A 15 -2.30 -7.83 -14.87
C SER A 15 -3.01 -6.59 -14.28
N VAL A 16 -3.32 -6.61 -12.99
CA VAL A 16 -4.08 -5.54 -12.33
C VAL A 16 -3.36 -4.19 -12.47
N PHE A 17 -2.06 -4.18 -12.21
CA PHE A 17 -1.27 -2.94 -12.24
C PHE A 17 -1.03 -2.42 -13.66
N ALA A 18 -1.15 -3.26 -14.68
CA ALA A 18 -0.91 -2.86 -16.06
C ALA A 18 -2.07 -2.07 -16.67
N SER A 19 -3.26 -2.13 -16.06
CA SER A 19 -4.47 -1.49 -16.59
C SER A 19 -4.93 -0.29 -15.76
N LEU A 20 -4.09 0.21 -14.84
CA LEU A 20 -4.47 1.31 -13.97
C LEU A 20 -4.48 2.66 -14.69
N SER A 21 -5.43 3.50 -14.31
CA SER A 21 -5.41 4.91 -14.69
C SER A 21 -4.36 5.66 -13.88
N ARG A 22 -4.05 6.88 -14.28
CA ARG A 22 -3.13 7.75 -13.54
C ARG A 22 -3.57 7.92 -12.08
N ALA A 23 -4.85 8.22 -11.86
CA ALA A 23 -5.40 8.42 -10.51
C ALA A 23 -5.27 7.15 -9.67
N GLN A 24 -5.48 5.98 -10.27
CA GLN A 24 -5.34 4.70 -9.58
C GLN A 24 -3.88 4.42 -9.21
N VAL A 25 -2.93 4.69 -10.09
CA VAL A 25 -1.50 4.56 -9.79
C VAL A 25 -1.13 5.43 -8.59
N GLU A 26 -1.58 6.68 -8.60
CA GLU A 26 -1.33 7.60 -7.49
C GLU A 26 -1.94 7.09 -6.17
N GLY A 27 -3.16 6.57 -6.22
CA GLY A 27 -3.83 6.02 -5.05
C GLY A 27 -3.11 4.81 -4.46
N VAL A 28 -2.64 3.89 -5.30
CA VAL A 28 -1.87 2.72 -4.85
C VAL A 28 -0.60 3.17 -4.13
N ILE A 29 0.14 4.09 -4.72
CA ILE A 29 1.38 4.59 -4.14
C ILE A 29 1.11 5.29 -2.80
N ASP A 30 0.06 6.09 -2.72
CA ASP A 30 -0.33 6.78 -1.50
C ASP A 30 -0.60 5.79 -0.36
N ILE A 31 -1.33 4.72 -0.64
CA ILE A 31 -1.68 3.69 0.35
C ILE A 31 -0.42 2.96 0.84
N LEU A 32 0.44 2.54 -0.07
CA LEU A 32 1.65 1.83 0.31
C LEU A 32 2.62 2.72 1.11
N CYS A 33 2.70 4.01 0.77
CA CYS A 33 3.48 4.97 1.55
C CYS A 33 2.91 5.18 2.95
N LEU A 34 1.59 5.24 3.11
CA LEU A 34 0.97 5.31 4.43
C LEU A 34 1.39 4.12 5.29
N MET A 35 1.40 2.94 4.72
CA MET A 35 1.79 1.74 5.45
C MET A 35 3.27 1.78 5.82
N MET A 36 4.13 2.23 4.91
CA MET A 36 5.58 2.32 5.15
C MET A 36 5.91 3.22 6.33
N TYR A 37 5.24 4.37 6.45
CA TYR A 37 5.54 5.36 7.48
C TYR A 37 4.62 5.26 8.71
N ALA A 38 3.91 4.14 8.87
CA ALA A 38 2.92 3.96 9.94
C ALA A 38 3.52 4.07 11.34
N ASP A 39 4.74 3.58 11.57
CA ASP A 39 5.38 3.56 12.89
C ASP A 39 6.37 4.70 13.12
N ASN A 40 6.59 5.57 12.14
CA ASN A 40 7.54 6.69 12.20
C ASN A 40 9.01 6.30 12.47
N ARG A 41 9.36 5.03 12.27
CA ARG A 41 10.72 4.51 12.54
C ARG A 41 11.33 3.87 11.31
N VAL A 42 11.27 4.58 10.19
CA VAL A 42 11.79 4.07 8.93
C VAL A 42 13.28 4.41 8.83
N SER A 43 14.13 3.40 8.75
CA SER A 43 15.55 3.59 8.48
C SER A 43 15.76 3.95 7.02
N THR A 44 16.92 4.54 6.72
CA THR A 44 17.29 4.85 5.34
C THR A 44 17.31 3.59 4.46
N LEU A 45 17.81 2.49 5.00
CA LEU A 45 17.87 1.22 4.27
C LEU A 45 16.47 0.69 3.97
N GLU A 46 15.55 0.72 4.94
CA GLU A 46 14.16 0.30 4.74
C GLU A 46 13.49 1.15 3.67
N GLU A 47 13.72 2.45 3.68
CA GLU A 47 13.16 3.37 2.70
C GLU A 47 13.67 3.06 1.29
N VAL A 48 14.97 2.80 1.14
CA VAL A 48 15.57 2.43 -0.15
C VAL A 48 14.99 1.11 -0.66
N GLU A 49 14.87 0.11 0.21
CA GLU A 49 14.29 -1.18 -0.14
C GLU A 49 12.83 -1.05 -0.57
N PHE A 50 12.07 -0.25 0.15
CA PHE A 50 10.66 0.01 -0.17
C PHE A 50 10.52 0.65 -1.55
N ILE A 51 11.28 1.71 -1.81
CA ILE A 51 11.25 2.38 -3.11
C ILE A 51 11.65 1.43 -4.23
N ASP A 52 12.69 0.61 -4.02
CA ASP A 52 13.14 -0.36 -5.01
C ASP A 52 12.03 -1.36 -5.37
N VAL A 53 11.33 -1.88 -4.39
CA VAL A 53 10.22 -2.80 -4.64
C VAL A 53 9.05 -2.09 -5.31
N LEU A 54 8.74 -0.87 -4.87
CA LEU A 54 7.64 -0.10 -5.41
C LEU A 54 7.82 0.19 -6.91
N VAL A 55 9.03 0.54 -7.35
CA VAL A 55 9.30 0.78 -8.77
C VAL A 55 9.30 -0.50 -9.60
N ARG A 56 9.49 -1.66 -8.96
CA ARG A 56 9.47 -2.96 -9.64
C ARG A 56 8.08 -3.57 -9.80
N LEU A 57 7.07 -2.97 -9.20
CA LEU A 57 5.70 -3.41 -9.45
C LEU A 57 5.41 -3.26 -10.95
N PRO A 58 4.58 -4.12 -11.53
CA PRO A 58 4.40 -4.17 -12.98
C PRO A 58 3.48 -3.08 -13.50
N TRP A 59 3.87 -1.86 -13.22
CA TRP A 59 3.20 -0.69 -13.77
C TRP A 59 3.26 -0.71 -15.30
N LEU A 60 2.26 -0.09 -15.93
CA LEU A 60 2.33 0.13 -17.36
C LEU A 60 3.56 0.98 -17.67
N GLU A 61 4.30 0.63 -18.74
CA GLU A 61 5.59 1.24 -19.06
C GLU A 61 5.54 2.78 -19.13
N ASN A 62 4.47 3.33 -19.69
CA ASN A 62 4.32 4.78 -19.78
C ASN A 62 4.01 5.44 -18.43
N HIS A 63 3.77 4.67 -17.37
CA HIS A 63 3.53 5.19 -16.03
C HIS A 63 4.81 5.35 -15.20
N GLU A 64 5.93 4.85 -15.68
CA GLU A 64 7.19 4.85 -14.92
C GLU A 64 7.60 6.26 -14.42
N PRO A 65 7.59 7.32 -15.25
CA PRO A 65 7.89 8.67 -14.75
C PRO A 65 6.88 9.15 -13.71
N LEU A 66 5.61 8.80 -13.86
CA LEU A 66 4.56 9.14 -12.91
C LEU A 66 4.82 8.47 -11.56
N VAL A 67 5.19 7.19 -11.56
CA VAL A 67 5.49 6.44 -10.34
C VAL A 67 6.64 7.10 -9.57
N ASN A 68 7.73 7.41 -10.25
CA ASN A 68 8.91 8.03 -9.64
C ASN A 68 8.59 9.38 -8.99
N GLY A 69 7.84 10.23 -9.70
CA GLY A 69 7.43 11.53 -9.19
C GLY A 69 6.47 11.40 -8.01
N ARG A 70 5.53 10.48 -8.11
CA ARG A 70 4.50 10.28 -7.08
C ARG A 70 5.09 9.72 -5.77
N ILE A 71 6.10 8.86 -5.83
CA ILE A 71 6.75 8.34 -4.63
C ILE A 71 7.24 9.49 -3.73
N ASN A 72 7.87 10.50 -4.31
CA ASN A 72 8.37 11.64 -3.55
C ASN A 72 7.23 12.41 -2.86
N VAL A 73 6.15 12.67 -3.57
CA VAL A 73 4.99 13.39 -3.04
C VAL A 73 4.30 12.58 -1.95
N SER A 74 4.04 11.31 -2.21
CA SER A 74 3.31 10.42 -1.30
C SER A 74 4.10 10.12 -0.03
N SER A 75 5.41 9.93 -0.14
CA SER A 75 6.29 9.74 1.02
C SER A 75 6.29 10.96 1.92
N SER A 76 6.33 12.15 1.34
CA SER A 76 6.27 13.39 2.10
C SER A 76 4.94 13.53 2.85
N LYS A 77 3.81 13.29 2.16
CA LYS A 77 2.49 13.34 2.78
C LYS A 77 2.35 12.33 3.91
N ALA A 78 2.78 11.10 3.69
CA ALA A 78 2.68 10.03 4.70
C ALA A 78 3.54 10.34 5.93
N ARG A 79 4.71 10.91 5.70
CA ARG A 79 5.64 11.27 6.77
C ARG A 79 5.07 12.34 7.69
N TYR A 80 4.32 13.29 7.16
CA TYR A 80 3.68 14.36 7.92
C TYR A 80 2.32 13.98 8.50
N ALA A 81 1.74 12.86 8.09
CA ALA A 81 0.48 12.35 8.64
C ALA A 81 0.74 11.63 9.97
N THR A 82 0.82 12.40 11.05
CA THR A 82 1.23 11.89 12.38
C THR A 82 0.05 11.50 13.26
N THR A 83 -1.18 11.89 12.90
CA THR A 83 -2.39 11.55 13.65
C THR A 83 -3.25 10.58 12.86
N GLN A 84 -4.16 9.88 13.56
CA GLN A 84 -5.13 9.00 12.88
C GLN A 84 -6.03 9.79 11.93
N ASP A 85 -6.43 10.99 12.32
CA ASP A 85 -7.26 11.84 11.46
C ASP A 85 -6.54 12.20 10.16
N ASP A 86 -5.26 12.57 10.24
CA ASP A 86 -4.45 12.87 9.07
C ASP A 86 -4.34 11.66 8.13
N ARG A 87 -4.10 10.49 8.71
CA ARG A 87 -3.99 9.24 7.95
C ARG A 87 -5.31 8.87 7.30
N THR A 88 -6.40 9.08 8.00
CA THR A 88 -7.75 8.80 7.46
C THR A 88 -8.04 9.68 6.26
N VAL A 89 -7.70 10.96 6.31
CA VAL A 89 -7.89 11.89 5.18
C VAL A 89 -7.11 11.38 3.95
N LEU A 90 -5.86 11.00 4.13
CA LEU A 90 -5.04 10.47 3.03
C LEU A 90 -5.59 9.14 2.49
N ALA A 91 -5.98 8.24 3.38
CA ALA A 91 -6.53 6.93 3.01
C ALA A 91 -7.85 7.08 2.25
N ASP A 92 -8.74 7.95 2.69
CA ASP A 92 -10.02 8.20 2.02
C ASP A 92 -9.80 8.78 0.61
N ALA A 93 -8.88 9.72 0.46
CA ALA A 93 -8.57 10.29 -0.84
C ALA A 93 -7.99 9.23 -1.80
N ALA A 94 -7.09 8.40 -1.30
CA ALA A 94 -6.48 7.32 -2.10
C ALA A 94 -7.51 6.27 -2.49
N ALA A 95 -8.36 5.86 -1.56
CA ALA A 95 -9.43 4.89 -1.81
C ALA A 95 -10.41 5.39 -2.88
N LYS A 96 -10.75 6.66 -2.82
CA LYS A 96 -11.62 7.29 -3.81
C LYS A 96 -11.01 7.26 -5.21
N ALA A 97 -9.69 7.45 -5.28
CA ALA A 97 -8.97 7.40 -6.55
C ALA A 97 -8.94 5.99 -7.14
N LEU A 98 -8.93 4.95 -6.31
CA LEU A 98 -8.94 3.56 -6.79
C LEU A 98 -10.26 3.18 -7.45
N ALA A 99 -11.38 3.49 -6.81
CA ALA A 99 -12.75 3.30 -7.33
C ALA A 99 -13.06 1.91 -7.90
N ASP A 100 -12.34 0.87 -7.46
CA ASP A 100 -12.44 -0.50 -7.97
C ASP A 100 -12.27 -1.49 -6.82
N GLU A 101 -13.27 -2.35 -6.58
CA GLU A 101 -13.28 -3.29 -5.47
C GLU A 101 -12.15 -4.32 -5.54
N SER A 102 -11.91 -4.88 -6.72
CA SER A 102 -10.84 -5.86 -6.93
C SER A 102 -9.47 -5.25 -6.66
N LEU A 103 -9.25 -4.03 -7.15
CA LEU A 103 -8.00 -3.32 -6.95
C LEU A 103 -7.82 -2.97 -5.46
N SER A 104 -8.89 -2.54 -4.79
CA SER A 104 -8.86 -2.21 -3.37
C SER A 104 -8.40 -3.40 -2.53
N GLU A 105 -8.94 -4.59 -2.80
CA GLU A 105 -8.53 -5.80 -2.10
C GLU A 105 -7.07 -6.16 -2.38
N SER A 106 -6.64 -6.06 -3.62
CA SER A 106 -5.25 -6.35 -4.00
C SER A 106 -4.26 -5.42 -3.33
N VAL A 107 -4.57 -4.14 -3.27
CA VAL A 107 -3.73 -3.14 -2.61
C VAL A 107 -3.70 -3.36 -1.09
N PHE A 108 -4.84 -3.72 -0.50
CA PHE A 108 -4.89 -4.05 0.91
C PHE A 108 -4.01 -5.26 1.24
N GLU A 109 -4.04 -6.32 0.42
CA GLU A 109 -3.16 -7.47 0.59
C GLU A 109 -1.68 -7.08 0.55
N LEU A 110 -1.30 -6.20 -0.38
CA LEU A 110 0.08 -5.70 -0.45
C LEU A 110 0.46 -4.93 0.82
N ALA A 111 -0.45 -4.09 1.32
CA ALA A 111 -0.21 -3.34 2.56
C ALA A 111 -0.02 -4.28 3.76
N VAL A 112 -0.83 -5.34 3.85
CA VAL A 112 -0.68 -6.35 4.91
C VAL A 112 0.67 -7.04 4.81
N CYS A 113 1.06 -7.45 3.61
CA CYS A 113 2.36 -8.11 3.42
C CYS A 113 3.52 -7.20 3.80
N MET A 114 3.42 -5.91 3.51
CA MET A 114 4.44 -4.95 3.89
C MET A 114 4.53 -4.84 5.42
N ALA A 115 3.38 -4.78 6.10
CA ALA A 115 3.34 -4.71 7.57
C ALA A 115 3.92 -5.96 8.22
N GLU A 116 3.63 -7.13 7.66
CA GLU A 116 4.07 -8.42 8.21
C GLU A 116 5.49 -8.81 7.79
N SER A 117 6.12 -8.06 6.90
CA SER A 117 7.49 -8.33 6.47
C SER A 117 8.51 -8.09 7.58
N ASP A 118 8.17 -7.26 8.56
CA ASP A 118 8.96 -7.09 9.77
C ASP A 118 8.59 -8.19 10.78
N LEU A 119 9.56 -8.60 11.59
CA LEU A 119 9.34 -9.62 12.62
C LEU A 119 8.40 -9.16 13.73
N VAL A 120 8.19 -7.86 13.84
CA VAL A 120 7.31 -7.26 14.85
C VAL A 120 6.22 -6.48 14.15
N PHE A 121 4.98 -6.93 14.34
CA PHE A 121 3.80 -6.24 13.82
C PHE A 121 3.37 -5.18 14.83
N HIS A 122 3.71 -3.92 14.55
CA HIS A 122 3.47 -2.81 15.46
C HIS A 122 2.00 -2.42 15.56
N GLU A 123 1.58 -1.92 16.72
CA GLU A 123 0.22 -1.44 16.95
C GLU A 123 -0.17 -0.35 15.94
N ARG A 124 0.75 0.54 15.59
CA ARG A 124 0.48 1.59 14.60
C ARG A 124 0.21 1.05 13.21
N GLU A 125 0.87 -0.05 12.85
CA GLU A 125 0.62 -0.72 11.57
C GLU A 125 -0.79 -1.33 11.55
N LYS A 126 -1.23 -1.93 12.67
CA LYS A 126 -2.60 -2.43 12.81
C LYS A 126 -3.62 -1.31 12.68
N ASP A 127 -3.35 -0.16 13.31
CA ASP A 127 -4.23 1.00 13.24
C ASP A 127 -4.35 1.50 11.81
N VAL A 128 -3.25 1.57 11.09
CA VAL A 128 -3.26 2.00 9.67
C VAL A 128 -3.99 1.00 8.79
N LEU A 129 -3.79 -0.31 9.01
CA LEU A 129 -4.53 -1.33 8.27
C LEU A 129 -6.04 -1.23 8.50
N GLU A 130 -6.47 -0.93 9.73
CA GLU A 130 -7.87 -0.71 10.04
C GLU A 130 -8.42 0.52 9.30
N ILE A 131 -7.68 1.61 9.31
CA ILE A 131 -8.02 2.82 8.56
C ILE A 131 -8.16 2.50 7.07
N LEU A 132 -7.19 1.77 6.50
CA LEU A 132 -7.21 1.40 5.08
C LEU A 132 -8.42 0.52 4.74
N ALA A 133 -8.72 -0.48 5.57
CA ALA A 133 -9.87 -1.35 5.35
C ALA A 133 -11.17 -0.55 5.33
N ASN A 134 -11.33 0.37 6.29
CA ASN A 134 -12.51 1.24 6.34
C ASN A 134 -12.61 2.15 5.12
N SER A 135 -11.52 2.81 4.77
CA SER A 135 -11.48 3.73 3.62
C SER A 135 -11.73 3.01 2.30
N LEU A 136 -11.20 1.80 2.15
CA LEU A 136 -11.38 0.98 0.95
C LEU A 136 -12.73 0.27 0.87
N GLY A 137 -13.54 0.39 1.92
CA GLY A 137 -14.86 -0.24 1.96
C GLY A 137 -14.80 -1.75 2.13
N ILE A 138 -13.71 -2.27 2.71
CA ILE A 138 -13.53 -3.71 2.93
C ILE A 138 -14.17 -4.07 4.28
N PRO A 139 -15.18 -4.96 4.32
CA PRO A 139 -15.79 -5.37 5.58
C PRO A 139 -14.77 -6.04 6.51
N PRO A 140 -14.93 -5.92 7.85
CA PRO A 140 -13.97 -6.51 8.80
C PRO A 140 -13.70 -8.01 8.59
N ALA A 141 -14.72 -8.79 8.29
CA ALA A 141 -14.56 -10.23 8.02
C ALA A 141 -13.70 -10.47 6.78
N ARG A 142 -13.91 -9.69 5.72
CA ARG A 142 -13.13 -9.80 4.50
C ARG A 142 -11.69 -9.31 4.71
N ALA A 143 -11.51 -8.25 5.47
CA ALA A 143 -10.18 -7.75 5.82
C ALA A 143 -9.37 -8.81 6.57
N GLN A 144 -10.02 -9.55 7.48
CA GLN A 144 -9.37 -10.66 8.19
C GLN A 144 -8.99 -11.80 7.25
N GLU A 145 -9.87 -12.17 6.32
CA GLU A 145 -9.55 -13.19 5.30
C GLU A 145 -8.35 -12.80 4.45
N LEU A 146 -8.28 -11.54 4.03
CA LEU A 146 -7.18 -11.03 3.21
C LEU A 146 -5.88 -10.99 4.02
N THR A 147 -5.96 -10.63 5.31
CA THR A 147 -4.81 -10.63 6.21
C THR A 147 -4.27 -12.04 6.40
N ASP A 148 -5.14 -13.01 6.63
CA ASP A 148 -4.75 -14.41 6.80
C ASP A 148 -4.14 -14.97 5.51
N SER A 149 -4.70 -14.64 4.37
CA SER A 149 -4.19 -15.05 3.06
C SER A 149 -2.79 -14.50 2.81
N ALA A 150 -2.55 -13.24 3.15
CA ALA A 150 -1.24 -12.61 3.00
C ALA A 150 -0.20 -13.25 3.92
N ALA A 151 -0.60 -13.57 5.15
CA ALA A 151 0.29 -14.21 6.13
C ALA A 151 0.68 -15.63 5.74
N ALA A 152 -0.10 -16.31 4.91
CA ALA A 152 0.14 -17.69 4.47
C ALA A 152 1.20 -17.81 3.36
N ILE A 153 1.67 -16.70 2.83
CA ILE A 153 2.70 -16.69 1.77
C ILE A 153 4.15 -16.83 2.37
#